data_de9fbc2e678877b852fe342639c7bc29
#
_entry.id   de9fbc2e678877b852fe342639c7bc29
#
_cell.length_a   1.000
_cell.length_b   1.000
_cell.length_c   1.000
_cell.angle_alpha   90.00
_cell.angle_beta   90.00
_cell.angle_gamma   90.00
#
_symmetry.space_group_name_H-M   'P 1'
#
loop_
_entity.id
_entity.type
_entity.pdbx_description
1 polymer ?
#
loop_
_entity_poly.entity_id
_entity_poly.type
_entity_poly.pdbx_seq_one_letter_code
_entity_poly.pdbx_strand_id
1 'polypeptide(L)'
;MAVSALLLASCTASVTSPKNAESKRDYVILVHGGAGNLERYQGDSAKCAQYLAALDSALQIGRQSIEAGAKGPEAVMTVIEYFESNPLFNSGVGATVTAAGTFELDAAIMEGKDLSAGSVAGVKHVKHPIRAAYAVKDQSEHVMLAGEGADAFAAEVGLETVEDNLYFATPKTMEWVEKFKADSKKNGTVGCVILDTDGNLTAGTSTGGMLGKRWGRIGDAPIIGAGTYANNAGCAVSCTGHGEYFIRNTVAHSLSTRVELLHQPIDEAANYIIHEVLNADAGNGGLIAVDAQGNFTMPFNSAGMFRGYIYKEEGKVHEAVGMFQDMVVK
;
A
#
# COMPACT_ATOMS: atom_id res chain seq x y z
N MET A 1 25.15 -16.10 76.44
CA MET A 1 24.99 -14.91 75.61
C MET A 1 24.27 -15.37 74.34
N ALA A 2 22.97 -15.06 74.22
CA ALA A 2 22.18 -15.40 73.03
C ALA A 2 22.02 -14.12 72.20
N VAL A 3 22.43 -14.21 70.93
CA VAL A 3 22.28 -13.11 69.97
C VAL A 3 21.04 -13.43 69.13
N SER A 4 19.98 -12.63 69.37
CA SER A 4 18.76 -12.66 68.54
C SER A 4 19.00 -11.91 67.22
N ALA A 5 18.88 -12.60 66.11
CA ALA A 5 18.83 -11.99 64.76
C ALA A 5 17.39 -11.58 64.42
N LEU A 6 17.16 -10.28 64.26
CA LEU A 6 15.90 -9.72 63.75
C LEU A 6 15.94 -9.83 62.20
N LEU A 7 15.04 -10.62 61.62
CA LEU A 7 14.75 -10.65 60.21
C LEU A 7 13.74 -9.52 59.86
N LEU A 8 14.21 -8.49 59.19
CA LEU A 8 13.36 -7.45 58.59
C LEU A 8 12.82 -7.98 57.23
N ALA A 9 11.57 -8.33 57.20
CA ALA A 9 10.86 -8.64 55.95
C ALA A 9 10.52 -7.32 55.23
N SER A 10 11.22 -7.01 54.17
CA SER A 10 10.89 -5.90 53.24
C SER A 10 9.79 -6.35 52.29
N CYS A 11 8.55 -5.89 52.56
CA CYS A 11 7.47 -5.98 51.56
C CYS A 11 7.67 -4.90 50.52
N THR A 12 8.25 -5.27 49.36
CA THR A 12 8.19 -4.44 48.16
C THR A 12 6.81 -4.63 47.52
N ALA A 13 5.90 -3.74 47.77
CA ALA A 13 4.66 -3.66 46.97
C ALA A 13 5.04 -3.12 45.59
N SER A 14 4.98 -4.00 44.60
CA SER A 14 5.04 -3.61 43.19
C SER A 14 3.78 -2.81 42.86
N VAL A 15 3.96 -1.51 42.74
CA VAL A 15 2.93 -0.63 42.17
C VAL A 15 2.89 -0.93 40.66
N THR A 16 1.98 -1.83 40.29
CA THR A 16 1.61 -1.97 38.88
C THR A 16 0.79 -0.74 38.52
N SER A 17 1.39 0.19 37.77
CA SER A 17 0.64 1.24 37.10
C SER A 17 -0.47 0.58 36.26
N PRO A 18 -1.71 1.09 36.31
CA PRO A 18 -2.74 0.58 35.39
C PRO A 18 -2.23 0.83 33.98
N LYS A 19 -2.02 -0.26 33.19
CA LYS A 19 -1.96 -0.13 31.73
C LYS A 19 -3.27 0.55 31.34
N ASN A 20 -3.19 1.77 30.86
CA ASN A 20 -4.29 2.38 30.13
C ASN A 20 -4.67 1.34 29.08
N ALA A 21 -5.89 0.84 29.12
CA ALA A 21 -6.43 0.03 28.04
C ALA A 21 -6.38 0.93 26.81
N GLU A 22 -5.47 0.64 25.87
CA GLU A 22 -5.46 1.31 24.59
C GLU A 22 -6.83 1.07 23.96
N SER A 23 -7.53 2.15 23.61
CA SER A 23 -8.85 2.04 23.01
C SER A 23 -8.71 1.29 21.68
N LYS A 24 -9.45 0.20 21.55
CA LYS A 24 -9.40 -0.64 20.36
C LYS A 24 -10.08 0.08 19.20
N ARG A 25 -9.39 0.27 18.08
CA ARG A 25 -9.99 0.79 16.86
C ARG A 25 -10.91 -0.24 16.22
N ASP A 26 -12.08 0.20 15.78
CA ASP A 26 -13.07 -0.65 15.12
C ASP A 26 -12.56 -1.11 13.75
N TYR A 27 -11.93 -0.19 13.01
CA TYR A 27 -11.24 -0.43 11.75
C TYR A 27 -10.18 0.65 11.50
N VAL A 28 -9.22 0.34 10.63
CA VAL A 28 -8.21 1.29 10.13
C VAL A 28 -8.06 1.09 8.62
N ILE A 29 -8.11 2.17 7.85
CA ILE A 29 -7.90 2.19 6.40
C ILE A 29 -6.81 3.20 6.09
N LEU A 30 -5.75 2.77 5.43
CA LEU A 30 -4.70 3.63 4.93
C LEU A 30 -4.63 3.54 3.41
N VAL A 31 -4.36 4.67 2.75
CA VAL A 31 -4.14 4.72 1.30
C VAL A 31 -2.86 5.47 0.96
N HIS A 32 -2.24 5.11 -0.16
CA HIS A 32 -1.25 5.93 -0.82
C HIS A 32 -1.53 6.04 -2.32
N GLY A 33 -1.16 7.15 -2.90
CA GLY A 33 -1.27 7.45 -4.33
C GLY A 33 0.09 7.59 -5.01
N GLY A 34 1.15 7.09 -4.38
CA GLY A 34 2.51 7.15 -4.89
C GLY A 34 3.43 8.08 -4.12
N ALA A 35 4.72 7.74 -4.14
CA ALA A 35 5.81 8.56 -3.61
C ALA A 35 6.75 9.00 -4.74
N GLY A 36 7.46 10.12 -4.56
CA GLY A 36 8.44 10.59 -5.52
C GLY A 36 8.67 12.11 -5.49
N ASN A 37 9.09 12.68 -6.62
CA ASN A 37 9.31 14.12 -6.75
C ASN A 37 7.96 14.86 -6.86
N LEU A 38 7.38 15.23 -5.72
CA LEU A 38 6.18 16.05 -5.62
C LEU A 38 6.47 17.54 -5.53
N GLU A 39 7.74 17.98 -5.46
CA GLU A 39 8.13 19.40 -5.41
C GLU A 39 7.51 20.21 -6.56
N ARG A 40 7.34 19.57 -7.72
CA ARG A 40 6.67 20.18 -8.89
C ARG A 40 5.23 20.65 -8.64
N TYR A 41 4.60 20.21 -7.54
CA TYR A 41 3.26 20.64 -7.14
C TYR A 41 3.30 21.72 -6.05
N GLN A 42 4.49 22.03 -5.50
CA GLN A 42 4.64 23.13 -4.56
C GLN A 42 4.28 24.45 -5.26
N GLY A 43 3.34 25.19 -4.65
CA GLY A 43 2.80 26.43 -5.25
C GLY A 43 1.61 26.25 -6.19
N ASP A 44 1.27 25.03 -6.61
CA ASP A 44 0.04 24.72 -7.36
C ASP A 44 -1.06 24.21 -6.41
N SER A 45 -1.70 25.13 -5.72
CA SER A 45 -2.76 24.82 -4.75
C SER A 45 -3.95 24.09 -5.38
N ALA A 46 -4.30 24.39 -6.62
CA ALA A 46 -5.41 23.75 -7.33
C ALA A 46 -5.09 22.27 -7.62
N LYS A 47 -3.85 21.99 -8.05
CA LYS A 47 -3.41 20.62 -8.31
C LYS A 47 -3.28 19.81 -7.02
N CYS A 48 -2.73 20.42 -5.97
CA CYS A 48 -2.70 19.79 -4.64
C CYS A 48 -4.11 19.44 -4.15
N ALA A 49 -5.06 20.37 -4.25
CA ALA A 49 -6.45 20.15 -3.85
C ALA A 49 -7.10 18.97 -4.61
N GLN A 50 -6.81 18.81 -5.91
CA GLN A 50 -7.32 17.66 -6.70
C GLN A 50 -6.82 16.33 -6.16
N TYR A 51 -5.52 16.22 -5.84
CA TYR A 51 -4.96 14.98 -5.27
C TYR A 51 -5.50 14.70 -3.86
N LEU A 52 -5.57 15.73 -3.00
CA LEU A 52 -6.10 15.58 -1.65
C LEU A 52 -7.58 15.16 -1.67
N ALA A 53 -8.39 15.73 -2.55
CA ALA A 53 -9.79 15.33 -2.74
C ALA A 53 -9.92 13.88 -3.24
N ALA A 54 -9.04 13.46 -4.14
CA ALA A 54 -9.04 12.09 -4.63
C ALA A 54 -8.63 11.07 -3.55
N LEU A 55 -7.65 11.39 -2.71
CA LEU A 55 -7.28 10.57 -1.55
C LEU A 55 -8.44 10.47 -0.54
N ASP A 56 -9.09 11.58 -0.27
CA ASP A 56 -10.27 11.62 0.57
C ASP A 56 -11.40 10.73 0.04
N SER A 57 -11.71 10.85 -1.26
CA SER A 57 -12.71 10.00 -1.91
C SER A 57 -12.38 8.51 -1.76
N ALA A 58 -11.11 8.12 -1.93
CA ALA A 58 -10.67 6.74 -1.75
C ALA A 58 -10.89 6.25 -0.30
N LEU A 59 -10.58 7.08 0.69
CA LEU A 59 -10.82 6.77 2.11
C LEU A 59 -12.32 6.62 2.41
N GLN A 60 -13.16 7.53 1.90
CA GLN A 60 -14.62 7.45 2.11
C GLN A 60 -15.23 6.22 1.44
N ILE A 61 -14.75 5.82 0.26
CA ILE A 61 -15.16 4.57 -0.41
C ILE A 61 -14.82 3.36 0.46
N GLY A 62 -13.59 3.28 0.97
CA GLY A 62 -13.17 2.21 1.87
C GLY A 62 -14.00 2.16 3.16
N ARG A 63 -14.23 3.32 3.77
CA ARG A 63 -15.09 3.45 4.95
C ARG A 63 -16.50 2.95 4.69
N GLN A 64 -17.15 3.43 3.63
CA GLN A 64 -18.51 3.03 3.27
C GLN A 64 -18.60 1.52 3.04
N SER A 65 -17.59 0.94 2.38
CA SER A 65 -17.50 -0.50 2.14
C SER A 65 -17.45 -1.29 3.47
N ILE A 66 -16.54 -0.93 4.38
CA ILE A 66 -16.39 -1.59 5.69
C ILE A 66 -17.65 -1.38 6.56
N GLU A 67 -18.20 -0.18 6.63
CA GLU A 67 -19.42 0.12 7.41
C GLU A 67 -20.67 -0.57 6.83
N ALA A 68 -20.68 -0.92 5.54
CA ALA A 68 -21.71 -1.76 4.91
C ALA A 68 -21.50 -3.26 5.18
N GLY A 69 -20.43 -3.66 5.85
CA GLY A 69 -20.16 -5.07 6.22
C GLY A 69 -19.22 -5.82 5.30
N ALA A 70 -18.60 -5.13 4.32
CA ALA A 70 -17.58 -5.74 3.47
C ALA A 70 -16.36 -6.19 4.29
N LYS A 71 -15.71 -7.27 3.86
CA LYS A 71 -14.45 -7.74 4.45
C LYS A 71 -13.26 -7.00 3.85
N GLY A 72 -12.11 -7.09 4.51
CA GLY A 72 -10.88 -6.41 4.10
C GLY A 72 -10.57 -6.52 2.61
N PRO A 73 -10.55 -7.72 1.99
CA PRO A 73 -10.24 -7.85 0.56
C PRO A 73 -11.21 -7.10 -0.37
N GLU A 74 -12.51 -7.16 -0.10
CA GLU A 74 -13.52 -6.47 -0.89
C GLU A 74 -13.36 -4.95 -0.79
N ALA A 75 -13.13 -4.45 0.41
CA ALA A 75 -12.91 -3.01 0.64
C ALA A 75 -11.60 -2.54 -0.01
N VAL A 76 -10.50 -3.31 0.09
CA VAL A 76 -9.22 -3.02 -0.59
C VAL A 76 -9.40 -2.97 -2.10
N MET A 77 -10.10 -3.97 -2.69
CA MET A 77 -10.38 -3.97 -4.12
C MET A 77 -11.16 -2.73 -4.55
N THR A 78 -12.23 -2.40 -3.84
CA THR A 78 -13.08 -1.23 -4.18
C THR A 78 -12.30 0.08 -4.14
N VAL A 79 -11.41 0.24 -3.15
CA VAL A 79 -10.53 1.41 -3.05
C VAL A 79 -9.53 1.47 -4.19
N ILE A 80 -8.89 0.34 -4.52
CA ILE A 80 -7.87 0.32 -5.58
C ILE A 80 -8.52 0.46 -6.97
N GLU A 81 -9.70 -0.09 -7.22
CA GLU A 81 -10.46 0.16 -8.46
C GLU A 81 -10.77 1.63 -8.67
N TYR A 82 -11.09 2.36 -7.60
CA TYR A 82 -11.24 3.81 -7.69
C TYR A 82 -9.95 4.47 -8.18
N PHE A 83 -8.80 4.07 -7.63
CA PHE A 83 -7.51 4.58 -8.09
C PHE A 83 -7.18 4.16 -9.53
N GLU A 84 -7.45 2.92 -9.91
CA GLU A 84 -7.25 2.39 -11.27
C GLU A 84 -8.14 3.09 -12.31
N SER A 85 -9.28 3.64 -11.89
CA SER A 85 -10.19 4.44 -12.73
C SER A 85 -9.86 5.93 -12.74
N ASN A 86 -8.94 6.40 -11.89
CA ASN A 86 -8.65 7.82 -11.70
C ASN A 86 -7.36 8.25 -12.42
N PRO A 87 -7.43 9.11 -13.46
CA PRO A 87 -6.28 9.49 -14.29
C PRO A 87 -5.18 10.31 -13.56
N LEU A 88 -5.39 10.66 -12.31
CA LEU A 88 -4.39 11.35 -11.50
C LEU A 88 -3.23 10.44 -11.09
N PHE A 89 -3.47 9.13 -10.97
CA PHE A 89 -2.55 8.16 -10.40
C PHE A 89 -1.91 7.28 -11.46
N ASN A 90 -0.77 6.67 -11.11
CA ASN A 90 -0.08 5.72 -11.96
C ASN A 90 -0.57 4.30 -11.72
N SER A 91 -1.83 4.04 -12.09
CA SER A 91 -2.47 2.74 -12.00
C SER A 91 -3.67 2.75 -12.94
N GLY A 92 -3.99 1.66 -13.64
CA GLY A 92 -5.10 1.60 -14.58
C GLY A 92 -5.10 2.77 -15.57
N VAL A 93 -6.20 3.52 -15.61
CA VAL A 93 -6.30 4.77 -16.41
C VAL A 93 -5.39 5.82 -15.80
N GLY A 94 -4.37 6.24 -16.54
CA GLY A 94 -3.31 7.16 -16.06
C GLY A 94 -2.00 6.47 -15.76
N ALA A 95 -1.92 5.16 -15.95
CA ALA A 95 -0.67 4.41 -15.88
C ALA A 95 0.41 5.01 -16.77
N THR A 96 1.67 4.84 -16.38
CA THR A 96 2.82 5.23 -17.19
C THR A 96 2.98 4.30 -18.38
N VAL A 97 3.48 4.87 -19.47
CA VAL A 97 3.70 4.15 -20.73
C VAL A 97 5.06 3.46 -20.73
N THR A 98 5.15 2.28 -21.36
CA THR A 98 6.40 1.57 -21.64
C THR A 98 7.21 2.28 -22.73
N ALA A 99 8.47 1.90 -22.91
CA ALA A 99 9.28 2.39 -24.03
C ALA A 99 8.75 1.97 -25.40
N ALA A 100 7.88 0.95 -25.46
CA ALA A 100 7.21 0.50 -26.68
C ALA A 100 5.92 1.27 -26.99
N GLY A 101 5.53 2.22 -26.13
CA GLY A 101 4.29 2.98 -26.32
C GLY A 101 3.02 2.25 -25.86
N THR A 102 3.14 1.18 -25.07
CA THR A 102 2.04 0.38 -24.52
C THR A 102 1.92 0.61 -23.01
N PHE A 103 0.80 0.15 -22.43
CA PHE A 103 0.58 0.12 -21.00
C PHE A 103 0.68 -1.31 -20.49
N GLU A 104 1.46 -1.52 -19.45
CA GLU A 104 1.62 -2.79 -18.76
C GLU A 104 1.38 -2.54 -17.26
N LEU A 105 0.41 -3.25 -16.70
CA LEU A 105 -0.10 -3.03 -15.36
C LEU A 105 0.26 -4.20 -14.45
N ASP A 106 0.49 -3.87 -13.17
CA ASP A 106 0.84 -4.84 -12.14
C ASP A 106 -0.07 -4.62 -10.93
N ALA A 107 -0.51 -5.69 -10.26
CA ALA A 107 -1.24 -5.59 -8.99
C ALA A 107 -1.03 -6.83 -8.12
N ALA A 108 -1.19 -6.66 -6.80
CA ALA A 108 -1.20 -7.73 -5.83
C ALA A 108 -2.20 -7.45 -4.71
N ILE A 109 -2.73 -8.53 -4.12
CA ILE A 109 -3.53 -8.51 -2.90
C ILE A 109 -3.15 -9.68 -2.01
N MET A 110 -3.14 -9.46 -0.69
CA MET A 110 -2.83 -10.49 0.31
C MET A 110 -3.69 -10.32 1.56
N GLU A 111 -4.18 -11.45 2.08
CA GLU A 111 -4.91 -11.54 3.34
C GLU A 111 -4.00 -12.03 4.46
N GLY A 112 -3.98 -11.30 5.57
CA GLY A 112 -3.10 -11.61 6.71
C GLY A 112 -3.56 -12.78 7.56
N LYS A 113 -4.85 -13.16 7.48
CA LYS A 113 -5.44 -14.23 8.31
C LYS A 113 -4.89 -15.63 8.00
N ASP A 114 -4.57 -15.89 6.73
CA ASP A 114 -4.16 -17.20 6.21
C ASP A 114 -3.00 -17.13 5.21
N LEU A 115 -2.45 -15.95 5.00
CA LEU A 115 -1.40 -15.62 4.05
C LEU A 115 -1.78 -15.90 2.59
N SER A 116 -3.07 -16.07 2.28
CA SER A 116 -3.53 -16.21 0.91
C SER A 116 -3.27 -14.95 0.11
N ALA A 117 -2.71 -15.10 -1.07
CA ALA A 117 -2.27 -14.00 -1.91
C ALA A 117 -2.49 -14.28 -3.39
N GLY A 118 -2.66 -13.22 -4.17
CA GLY A 118 -2.68 -13.29 -5.62
C GLY A 118 -2.08 -12.04 -6.23
N SER A 119 -1.46 -12.21 -7.39
CA SER A 119 -0.87 -11.11 -8.12
C SER A 119 -0.89 -11.31 -9.63
N VAL A 120 -0.87 -10.19 -10.35
CA VAL A 120 -0.70 -10.14 -11.79
C VAL A 120 0.38 -9.13 -12.16
N ALA A 121 1.18 -9.46 -13.19
CA ALA A 121 2.26 -8.60 -13.64
C ALA A 121 2.27 -8.48 -15.16
N GLY A 122 2.48 -7.26 -15.68
CA GLY A 122 2.60 -6.98 -17.10
C GLY A 122 1.32 -7.24 -17.89
N VAL A 123 0.13 -7.17 -17.28
CA VAL A 123 -1.16 -7.32 -17.97
C VAL A 123 -1.45 -6.09 -18.83
N LYS A 124 -2.07 -6.32 -19.99
CA LYS A 124 -2.32 -5.28 -21.00
C LYS A 124 -3.80 -5.07 -21.30
N HIS A 125 -4.63 -6.03 -20.98
CA HIS A 125 -6.05 -6.05 -21.35
C HIS A 125 -7.00 -6.11 -20.17
N VAL A 126 -6.52 -6.36 -18.95
CA VAL A 126 -7.34 -6.38 -17.74
C VAL A 126 -7.69 -4.95 -17.34
N LYS A 127 -8.99 -4.62 -17.29
CA LYS A 127 -9.47 -3.28 -16.96
C LYS A 127 -9.09 -2.87 -15.52
N HIS A 128 -9.26 -3.79 -14.57
CA HIS A 128 -8.93 -3.62 -13.16
C HIS A 128 -7.95 -4.70 -12.68
N PRO A 129 -6.63 -4.47 -12.75
CA PRO A 129 -5.61 -5.43 -12.34
C PRO A 129 -5.79 -5.98 -10.94
N ILE A 130 -6.28 -5.18 -9.99
CA ILE A 130 -6.54 -5.65 -8.63
C ILE A 130 -7.58 -6.77 -8.56
N ARG A 131 -8.60 -6.74 -9.43
CA ARG A 131 -9.60 -7.82 -9.54
C ARG A 131 -8.97 -9.11 -10.07
N ALA A 132 -8.06 -8.98 -11.05
CA ALA A 132 -7.34 -10.15 -11.56
C ALA A 132 -6.40 -10.73 -10.50
N ALA A 133 -5.69 -9.89 -9.74
CA ALA A 133 -4.89 -10.35 -8.61
C ALA A 133 -5.73 -11.12 -7.59
N TYR A 134 -6.91 -10.62 -7.25
CA TYR A 134 -7.84 -11.32 -6.35
C TYR A 134 -8.34 -12.63 -6.97
N ALA A 135 -8.71 -12.65 -8.25
CA ALA A 135 -9.16 -13.86 -8.94
C ALA A 135 -8.05 -14.93 -8.99
N VAL A 136 -6.79 -14.55 -9.17
CA VAL A 136 -5.65 -15.49 -9.09
C VAL A 136 -5.64 -16.17 -7.73
N LYS A 137 -5.78 -15.42 -6.64
CA LYS A 137 -5.85 -15.97 -5.27
C LYS A 137 -7.05 -16.88 -5.05
N ASP A 138 -8.22 -16.49 -5.57
CA ASP A 138 -9.51 -17.10 -5.21
C ASP A 138 -9.91 -18.27 -6.13
N GLN A 139 -9.50 -18.23 -7.41
CA GLN A 139 -9.97 -19.10 -8.47
C GLN A 139 -8.84 -19.89 -9.18
N SER A 140 -7.62 -19.87 -8.64
CA SER A 140 -6.51 -20.65 -9.18
C SER A 140 -5.66 -21.28 -8.08
N GLU A 141 -4.80 -22.23 -8.46
CA GLU A 141 -3.79 -22.83 -7.58
C GLU A 141 -2.51 -21.97 -7.49
N HIS A 142 -2.47 -20.84 -8.21
CA HIS A 142 -1.29 -20.01 -8.36
C HIS A 142 -1.34 -18.80 -7.44
N VAL A 143 -0.18 -18.24 -7.13
CA VAL A 143 -0.04 -16.97 -6.42
C VAL A 143 0.20 -15.83 -7.41
N MET A 144 0.81 -16.09 -8.57
CA MET A 144 1.18 -15.05 -9.51
C MET A 144 1.03 -15.51 -10.96
N LEU A 145 0.38 -14.71 -11.79
CA LEU A 145 0.30 -14.85 -13.24
C LEU A 145 0.89 -13.62 -13.92
N ALA A 146 1.39 -13.77 -15.17
CA ALA A 146 2.01 -12.63 -15.85
C ALA A 146 1.68 -12.60 -17.35
N GLY A 147 1.71 -11.37 -17.93
CA GLY A 147 1.59 -11.10 -19.36
C GLY A 147 0.33 -11.69 -19.99
N GLU A 148 0.45 -12.22 -21.20
CA GLU A 148 -0.67 -12.76 -21.97
C GLU A 148 -1.40 -13.90 -21.26
N GLY A 149 -0.69 -14.70 -20.44
CA GLY A 149 -1.31 -15.76 -19.63
C GLY A 149 -2.23 -15.19 -18.56
N ALA A 150 -1.86 -14.09 -17.91
CA ALA A 150 -2.70 -13.41 -16.94
C ALA A 150 -3.90 -12.72 -17.60
N ASP A 151 -3.73 -12.10 -18.79
CA ASP A 151 -4.84 -11.52 -19.57
C ASP A 151 -5.84 -12.63 -20.01
N ALA A 152 -5.34 -13.79 -20.47
CA ALA A 152 -6.17 -14.93 -20.84
C ALA A 152 -6.96 -15.50 -19.64
N PHE A 153 -6.30 -15.68 -18.51
CA PHE A 153 -6.95 -16.11 -17.27
C PHE A 153 -8.07 -15.14 -16.85
N ALA A 154 -7.80 -13.83 -16.86
CA ALA A 154 -8.80 -12.82 -16.53
C ALA A 154 -10.05 -12.90 -17.42
N ALA A 155 -9.88 -13.12 -18.72
CA ALA A 155 -10.98 -13.31 -19.65
C ALA A 155 -11.74 -14.64 -19.38
N GLU A 156 -11.03 -15.74 -19.08
CA GLU A 156 -11.61 -17.05 -18.78
C GLU A 156 -12.50 -17.00 -17.54
N VAL A 157 -12.08 -16.27 -16.48
CA VAL A 157 -12.88 -16.11 -15.25
C VAL A 157 -13.91 -14.98 -15.33
N GLY A 158 -14.11 -14.38 -16.51
CA GLY A 158 -15.18 -13.42 -16.79
C GLY A 158 -14.95 -12.00 -16.26
N LEU A 159 -13.69 -11.62 -16.04
CA LEU A 159 -13.37 -10.23 -15.67
C LEU A 159 -13.50 -9.28 -16.86
N GLU A 160 -13.78 -8.00 -16.57
CA GLU A 160 -13.79 -6.96 -17.61
C GLU A 160 -12.41 -6.77 -18.23
N THR A 161 -12.37 -6.89 -19.56
CA THR A 161 -11.16 -6.68 -20.38
C THR A 161 -11.36 -5.52 -21.35
N VAL A 162 -10.24 -4.96 -21.82
CA VAL A 162 -10.22 -3.90 -22.84
C VAL A 162 -9.59 -4.43 -24.12
N GLU A 163 -10.19 -4.15 -25.26
CA GLU A 163 -9.66 -4.56 -26.56
C GLU A 163 -8.44 -3.73 -26.95
N ASP A 164 -8.55 -2.41 -26.80
CA ASP A 164 -7.48 -1.46 -27.10
C ASP A 164 -6.74 -1.05 -25.82
N ASN A 165 -5.45 -1.35 -25.79
CA ASN A 165 -4.55 -0.99 -24.69
C ASN A 165 -4.46 0.53 -24.46
N LEU A 166 -4.81 1.36 -25.46
CA LEU A 166 -4.91 2.82 -25.30
C LEU A 166 -6.06 3.26 -24.37
N TYR A 167 -6.95 2.36 -23.95
CA TYR A 167 -7.92 2.61 -22.89
C TYR A 167 -7.28 3.23 -21.63
N PHE A 168 -6.06 2.84 -21.30
CA PHE A 168 -5.33 3.34 -20.12
C PHE A 168 -4.68 4.70 -20.34
N ALA A 169 -4.69 5.20 -21.57
CA ALA A 169 -4.06 6.45 -21.93
C ALA A 169 -4.82 7.67 -21.38
N THR A 170 -4.07 8.68 -21.02
CA THR A 170 -4.58 10.03 -20.78
C THR A 170 -3.94 11.00 -21.78
N PRO A 171 -4.48 12.21 -22.00
CA PRO A 171 -3.83 13.21 -22.85
C PRO A 171 -2.35 13.42 -22.48
N LYS A 172 -2.04 13.40 -21.20
CA LYS A 172 -0.67 13.56 -20.68
C LYS A 172 0.23 12.35 -20.99
N THR A 173 -0.28 11.12 -20.89
CA THR A 173 0.51 9.92 -21.22
C THR A 173 0.67 9.76 -22.72
N MET A 174 -0.28 10.19 -23.52
CA MET A 174 -0.17 10.25 -24.99
C MET A 174 0.91 11.24 -25.44
N GLU A 175 1.04 12.41 -24.82
CA GLU A 175 2.16 13.31 -25.09
C GLU A 175 3.52 12.65 -24.85
N TRP A 176 3.60 11.70 -23.92
CA TRP A 176 4.82 10.96 -23.65
C TRP A 176 5.09 9.88 -24.69
N VAL A 177 4.06 9.20 -25.18
CA VAL A 177 4.21 8.27 -26.33
C VAL A 177 4.89 9.01 -27.50
N GLU A 178 4.48 10.23 -27.79
CA GLU A 178 5.06 11.05 -28.87
C GLU A 178 6.45 11.61 -28.52
N LYS A 179 6.69 11.96 -27.27
CA LYS A 179 7.94 12.59 -26.78
C LYS A 179 8.98 11.58 -26.26
N PHE A 180 8.67 10.28 -26.24
CA PHE A 180 9.49 9.25 -25.58
C PHE A 180 10.90 9.06 -26.17
N LYS A 181 11.34 9.97 -27.01
CA LYS A 181 12.72 10.07 -27.47
C LYS A 181 13.64 10.82 -26.50
N ALA A 182 13.14 11.34 -25.38
CA ALA A 182 13.92 12.12 -24.42
C ALA A 182 13.49 11.84 -22.97
N ASP A 183 14.45 11.35 -22.23
CA ASP A 183 14.67 11.20 -20.79
C ASP A 183 13.62 11.82 -19.83
N SER A 184 12.81 11.01 -19.13
CA SER A 184 12.15 11.43 -17.89
C SER A 184 11.75 10.25 -17.01
N LYS A 185 12.24 10.23 -15.77
CA LYS A 185 11.89 9.23 -14.75
C LYS A 185 10.61 9.67 -14.03
N LYS A 186 9.54 8.91 -14.15
CA LYS A 186 8.35 9.03 -13.32
C LYS A 186 8.01 7.68 -12.73
N ASN A 187 7.87 7.64 -11.42
CA ASN A 187 7.40 6.49 -10.66
C ASN A 187 6.11 6.90 -9.93
N GLY A 188 5.27 5.95 -9.63
CA GLY A 188 4.11 6.11 -8.80
C GLY A 188 3.40 4.76 -8.71
N THR A 189 2.76 4.52 -7.59
CA THR A 189 2.07 3.27 -7.26
C THR A 189 0.92 3.65 -6.35
N VAL A 190 -0.23 3.01 -6.46
CA VAL A 190 -1.34 3.18 -5.51
C VAL A 190 -1.40 1.98 -4.57
N GLY A 191 -1.87 2.20 -3.35
CA GLY A 191 -2.04 1.13 -2.38
C GLY A 191 -3.09 1.42 -1.34
N CYS A 192 -3.58 0.33 -0.75
CA CYS A 192 -4.51 0.35 0.36
C CYS A 192 -4.17 -0.79 1.33
N VAL A 193 -4.12 -0.49 2.62
CA VAL A 193 -4.07 -1.49 3.68
C VAL A 193 -5.21 -1.26 4.67
N ILE A 194 -5.80 -2.35 5.14
CA ILE A 194 -6.98 -2.32 6.01
C ILE A 194 -6.79 -3.28 7.19
N LEU A 195 -7.12 -2.81 8.38
CA LEU A 195 -7.56 -3.62 9.51
C LEU A 195 -9.09 -3.55 9.51
N ASP A 196 -9.77 -4.66 9.26
CA ASP A 196 -11.23 -4.72 9.20
C ASP A 196 -11.87 -4.92 10.58
N THR A 197 -13.20 -4.90 10.62
CA THR A 197 -13.98 -5.04 11.86
C THR A 197 -13.85 -6.43 12.51
N ASP A 198 -13.42 -7.43 11.76
CA ASP A 198 -13.14 -8.78 12.28
C ASP A 198 -11.72 -8.90 12.86
N GLY A 199 -10.90 -7.85 12.72
CA GLY A 199 -9.51 -7.81 13.16
C GLY A 199 -8.56 -8.47 12.17
N ASN A 200 -8.95 -8.62 10.90
CA ASN A 200 -8.08 -9.15 9.85
C ASN A 200 -7.38 -8.05 9.07
N LEU A 201 -6.16 -8.33 8.71
CA LEU A 201 -5.33 -7.45 7.90
C LEU A 201 -5.40 -7.83 6.42
N THR A 202 -5.50 -6.81 5.56
CA THR A 202 -5.44 -6.97 4.10
C THR A 202 -4.57 -5.87 3.50
N ALA A 203 -3.71 -6.23 2.55
CA ALA A 203 -2.91 -5.31 1.77
C ALA A 203 -3.19 -5.49 0.28
N GLY A 204 -3.23 -4.37 -0.45
CA GLY A 204 -3.31 -4.38 -1.91
C GLY A 204 -2.51 -3.23 -2.51
N THR A 205 -1.92 -3.48 -3.68
CA THR A 205 -1.10 -2.52 -4.42
C THR A 205 -1.37 -2.66 -5.91
N SER A 206 -1.39 -1.54 -6.66
CA SER A 206 -1.55 -1.52 -8.11
C SER A 206 -0.71 -0.42 -8.76
N THR A 207 -0.16 -0.68 -9.95
CA THR A 207 0.75 0.25 -10.63
C THR A 207 0.86 0.02 -12.13
N GLY A 208 1.20 1.09 -12.87
CA GLY A 208 1.75 1.02 -14.23
C GLY A 208 3.28 0.85 -14.26
N GLY A 209 3.92 0.79 -13.09
CA GLY A 209 5.38 0.68 -12.97
C GLY A 209 6.12 1.98 -13.25
N MET A 210 7.32 1.85 -13.81
CA MET A 210 8.21 2.96 -14.13
C MET A 210 7.95 3.47 -15.56
N LEU A 211 7.93 4.79 -15.72
CA LEU A 211 7.82 5.41 -17.04
C LEU A 211 8.96 4.96 -17.95
N GLY A 212 8.62 4.50 -19.15
CA GLY A 212 9.59 4.04 -20.13
C GLY A 212 10.23 2.70 -19.81
N LYS A 213 9.62 1.92 -18.94
CA LYS A 213 10.09 0.57 -18.65
C LYS A 213 10.25 -0.25 -19.93
N ARG A 214 11.25 -1.13 -19.96
CA ARG A 214 11.62 -1.98 -21.10
C ARG A 214 11.67 -3.44 -20.66
N TRP A 215 11.67 -4.33 -21.66
CA TRP A 215 11.95 -5.76 -21.51
C TRP A 215 11.04 -6.48 -20.51
N GLY A 216 9.79 -6.00 -20.36
CA GLY A 216 8.87 -6.57 -19.40
C GLY A 216 9.27 -6.29 -17.94
N ARG A 217 9.90 -5.13 -17.65
CA ARG A 217 10.31 -4.76 -16.28
C ARG A 217 9.09 -4.81 -15.36
N ILE A 218 9.23 -5.54 -14.28
CA ILE A 218 8.29 -5.62 -13.17
C ILE A 218 8.91 -4.93 -11.95
N GLY A 219 8.13 -4.11 -11.24
CA GLY A 219 8.51 -3.48 -9.98
C GLY A 219 8.19 -4.35 -8.77
N ASP A 220 8.20 -3.72 -7.61
CA ASP A 220 7.91 -4.36 -6.31
C ASP A 220 6.42 -4.66 -6.10
N ALA A 221 5.53 -3.86 -6.67
CA ALA A 221 4.09 -3.90 -6.38
C ALA A 221 3.46 -5.31 -6.50
N PRO A 222 3.70 -6.11 -7.58
CA PRO A 222 3.10 -7.44 -7.71
C PRO A 222 3.88 -8.53 -6.95
N ILE A 223 5.04 -8.21 -6.36
CA ILE A 223 5.88 -9.18 -5.66
C ILE A 223 5.50 -9.23 -4.18
N ILE A 224 4.86 -10.33 -3.79
CA ILE A 224 4.50 -10.59 -2.39
C ILE A 224 5.76 -10.60 -1.52
N GLY A 225 5.74 -9.79 -0.48
CA GLY A 225 6.89 -9.57 0.41
C GLY A 225 7.78 -8.37 0.03
N ALA A 226 7.74 -7.90 -1.20
CA ALA A 226 8.49 -6.71 -1.62
C ALA A 226 7.66 -5.43 -1.55
N GLY A 227 6.59 -5.33 -2.36
CA GLY A 227 5.71 -4.17 -2.42
C GLY A 227 4.38 -4.35 -1.70
N THR A 228 3.94 -5.59 -1.51
CA THR A 228 2.66 -5.96 -0.90
C THR A 228 2.86 -7.13 0.05
N TYR A 229 2.38 -6.99 1.29
CA TYR A 229 2.40 -8.09 2.26
C TYR A 229 1.33 -7.88 3.34
N ALA A 230 0.73 -8.97 3.83
CA ALA A 230 -0.15 -8.95 4.99
C ALA A 230 0.02 -10.22 5.82
N ASN A 231 0.12 -10.05 7.15
CA ASN A 231 0.16 -11.13 8.13
C ASN A 231 -0.48 -10.63 9.44
N ASN A 232 -1.53 -11.31 9.92
CA ASN A 232 -2.20 -10.93 11.17
C ASN A 232 -1.29 -11.00 12.40
N ALA A 233 -0.21 -11.79 12.35
CA ALA A 233 0.79 -11.82 13.43
C ALA A 233 1.79 -10.64 13.36
N GLY A 234 1.90 -9.99 12.22
CA GLY A 234 2.79 -8.84 11.99
C GLY A 234 2.01 -7.59 11.59
N CYS A 235 2.02 -7.24 10.31
CA CYS A 235 1.29 -6.08 9.79
C CYS A 235 0.90 -6.25 8.31
N ALA A 236 -0.03 -5.40 7.83
CA ALA A 236 -0.30 -5.18 6.42
C ALA A 236 0.53 -4.01 5.91
N VAL A 237 1.16 -4.18 4.73
CA VAL A 237 2.09 -3.22 4.13
C VAL A 237 1.82 -3.05 2.64
N SER A 238 1.79 -1.80 2.18
CA SER A 238 1.84 -1.46 0.75
C SER A 238 2.91 -0.39 0.52
N CYS A 239 3.79 -0.65 -0.45
CA CYS A 239 4.97 0.16 -0.72
C CYS A 239 4.84 0.94 -2.03
N THR A 240 5.60 2.02 -2.14
CA THR A 240 5.71 2.85 -3.34
C THR A 240 7.07 3.51 -3.42
N GLY A 241 7.70 3.47 -4.59
CA GLY A 241 9.02 4.07 -4.78
C GLY A 241 9.80 3.45 -5.93
N HIS A 242 11.12 3.37 -5.75
CA HIS A 242 12.02 2.76 -6.71
C HIS A 242 12.08 1.24 -6.48
N GLY A 243 11.21 0.50 -7.17
CA GLY A 243 10.89 -0.91 -6.93
C GLY A 243 12.07 -1.85 -6.77
N GLU A 244 13.19 -1.62 -7.49
CA GLU A 244 14.40 -2.43 -7.42
C GLU A 244 14.98 -2.53 -6.01
N TYR A 245 14.93 -1.45 -5.23
CA TYR A 245 15.40 -1.43 -3.85
C TYR A 245 14.43 -2.12 -2.90
N PHE A 246 13.13 -1.96 -3.15
CA PHE A 246 12.09 -2.65 -2.38
C PHE A 246 12.12 -4.17 -2.59
N ILE A 247 12.39 -4.63 -3.82
CA ILE A 247 12.58 -6.05 -4.16
C ILE A 247 13.82 -6.61 -3.44
N ARG A 248 14.97 -5.95 -3.61
CA ARG A 248 16.26 -6.43 -3.05
C ARG A 248 16.24 -6.57 -1.54
N ASN A 249 15.53 -5.66 -0.86
CA ASN A 249 15.41 -5.63 0.60
C ASN A 249 14.16 -6.34 1.12
N THR A 250 13.31 -6.91 0.24
CA THR A 250 12.03 -7.55 0.62
C THR A 250 11.25 -6.71 1.64
N VAL A 251 11.09 -5.40 1.34
CA VAL A 251 10.73 -4.36 2.31
C VAL A 251 9.44 -4.67 3.06
N ALA A 252 8.37 -5.06 2.38
CA ALA A 252 7.09 -5.30 3.02
C ALA A 252 7.14 -6.49 4.01
N HIS A 253 7.79 -7.60 3.64
CA HIS A 253 7.97 -8.74 4.52
C HIS A 253 8.94 -8.43 5.67
N SER A 254 10.04 -7.71 5.39
CA SER A 254 11.01 -7.31 6.42
C SER A 254 10.36 -6.48 7.52
N LEU A 255 9.44 -5.57 7.17
CA LEU A 255 8.67 -4.80 8.16
C LEU A 255 7.77 -5.71 8.99
N SER A 256 6.98 -6.56 8.33
CA SER A 256 6.08 -7.47 9.04
C SER A 256 6.83 -8.41 10.00
N THR A 257 7.97 -8.95 9.57
CA THR A 257 8.84 -9.82 10.39
C THR A 257 9.37 -9.10 11.63
N ARG A 258 9.74 -7.80 11.51
CA ARG A 258 10.19 -7.01 12.67
C ARG A 258 9.09 -6.82 13.70
N VAL A 259 7.86 -6.55 13.25
CA VAL A 259 6.70 -6.44 14.14
C VAL A 259 6.40 -7.80 14.79
N GLU A 260 6.34 -8.87 13.99
CA GLU A 260 5.98 -10.22 14.46
C GLU A 260 7.04 -10.84 15.40
N LEU A 261 8.28 -10.91 14.95
CA LEU A 261 9.30 -11.71 15.63
C LEU A 261 10.18 -10.89 16.58
N LEU A 262 10.40 -9.60 16.28
CA LEU A 262 11.19 -8.73 17.16
C LEU A 262 10.32 -7.90 18.10
N HIS A 263 8.99 -7.96 17.95
CA HIS A 263 8.02 -7.18 18.72
C HIS A 263 8.34 -5.67 18.71
N GLN A 264 8.91 -5.22 17.59
CA GLN A 264 9.28 -3.81 17.42
C GLN A 264 8.03 -3.01 17.09
N PRO A 265 7.82 -1.82 17.72
CA PRO A 265 6.73 -0.92 17.34
C PRO A 265 6.75 -0.64 15.83
N ILE A 266 5.56 -0.65 15.20
CA ILE A 266 5.44 -0.57 13.75
C ILE A 266 6.04 0.70 13.15
N ASP A 267 5.93 1.83 13.85
CA ASP A 267 6.51 3.11 13.46
C ASP A 267 8.04 3.10 13.51
N GLU A 268 8.65 2.54 14.56
CA GLU A 268 10.09 2.39 14.69
C GLU A 268 10.64 1.45 13.60
N ALA A 269 10.00 0.30 13.39
CA ALA A 269 10.40 -0.68 12.39
C ALA A 269 10.33 -0.10 10.97
N ALA A 270 9.25 0.62 10.64
CA ALA A 270 9.07 1.23 9.33
C ALA A 270 10.04 2.40 9.09
N ASN A 271 10.26 3.26 10.10
CA ASN A 271 11.25 4.34 10.00
C ASN A 271 12.66 3.80 9.81
N TYR A 272 13.05 2.74 10.52
CA TYR A 272 14.34 2.09 10.31
C TYR A 272 14.52 1.61 8.86
N ILE A 273 13.51 0.95 8.29
CA ILE A 273 13.58 0.46 6.91
C ILE A 273 13.67 1.61 5.91
N ILE A 274 12.84 2.63 6.04
CA ILE A 274 12.78 3.73 5.09
C ILE A 274 14.00 4.66 5.20
N HIS A 275 14.43 4.99 6.41
CA HIS A 275 15.46 6.02 6.62
C HIS A 275 16.87 5.47 6.81
N GLU A 276 17.02 4.18 7.22
CA GLU A 276 18.34 3.58 7.36
C GLU A 276 18.64 2.59 6.22
N VAL A 277 17.77 1.56 6.04
CA VAL A 277 18.06 0.50 5.05
C VAL A 277 17.99 1.03 3.63
N LEU A 278 16.91 1.72 3.24
CA LEU A 278 16.77 2.25 1.87
C LEU A 278 17.75 3.40 1.58
N ASN A 279 18.02 4.28 2.55
CA ASN A 279 19.00 5.34 2.37
C ASN A 279 20.42 4.81 2.13
N ALA A 280 20.82 3.73 2.84
CA ALA A 280 22.12 3.09 2.64
C ALA A 280 22.31 2.57 1.21
N ASP A 281 21.20 2.14 0.56
CA ASP A 281 21.17 1.67 -0.82
C ASP A 281 20.90 2.79 -1.85
N ALA A 282 20.77 4.04 -1.43
CA ALA A 282 20.29 5.16 -2.25
C ALA A 282 18.87 4.93 -2.84
N GLY A 283 18.09 4.07 -2.20
CA GLY A 283 16.69 3.83 -2.52
C GLY A 283 15.79 4.94 -1.98
N ASN A 284 14.74 5.28 -2.72
CA ASN A 284 13.75 6.23 -2.26
C ASN A 284 12.32 5.74 -2.47
N GLY A 285 11.43 6.21 -1.62
CA GLY A 285 10.02 5.88 -1.65
C GLY A 285 9.38 6.03 -0.27
N GLY A 286 8.36 5.24 -0.04
CA GLY A 286 7.64 5.19 1.23
C GLY A 286 6.73 3.96 1.29
N LEU A 287 6.05 3.82 2.40
CA LEU A 287 5.07 2.77 2.61
C LEU A 287 3.92 3.24 3.50
N ILE A 288 2.84 2.50 3.48
CA ILE A 288 1.77 2.55 4.47
C ILE A 288 1.70 1.19 5.16
N ALA A 289 1.52 1.19 6.48
CA ALA A 289 1.42 -0.06 7.23
C ALA A 289 0.49 0.07 8.44
N VAL A 290 -0.23 -1.03 8.76
CA VAL A 290 -1.09 -1.15 9.94
C VAL A 290 -0.90 -2.54 10.57
N ASP A 291 -0.82 -2.59 11.91
CA ASP A 291 -0.77 -3.84 12.67
C ASP A 291 -2.16 -4.31 13.15
N ALA A 292 -2.23 -5.50 13.74
CA ALA A 292 -3.48 -6.07 14.25
C ALA A 292 -4.05 -5.34 15.48
N GLN A 293 -3.29 -4.48 16.12
CA GLN A 293 -3.73 -3.60 17.21
C GLN A 293 -4.30 -2.28 16.70
N GLY A 294 -4.17 -2.02 15.38
CA GLY A 294 -4.60 -0.78 14.72
C GLY A 294 -3.55 0.34 14.78
N ASN A 295 -2.34 0.09 15.28
CA ASN A 295 -1.26 1.06 15.14
C ASN A 295 -0.85 1.13 13.67
N PHE A 296 -0.58 2.34 13.18
CA PHE A 296 -0.25 2.53 11.78
C PHE A 296 0.86 3.58 11.58
N THR A 297 1.49 3.51 10.41
CA THR A 297 2.57 4.42 10.04
C THR A 297 2.63 4.63 8.53
N MET A 298 3.16 5.78 8.09
CA MET A 298 3.24 6.15 6.67
C MET A 298 4.55 6.91 6.37
N PRO A 299 5.74 6.33 6.65
CA PRO A 299 7.02 7.00 6.44
C PRO A 299 7.40 7.03 4.95
N PHE A 300 8.18 8.05 4.58
CA PHE A 300 8.80 8.18 3.27
C PHE A 300 10.09 8.99 3.34
N ASN A 301 11.04 8.72 2.43
CA ASN A 301 12.31 9.45 2.27
C ASN A 301 12.42 10.16 0.90
N SER A 302 11.34 10.21 0.14
CA SER A 302 11.21 11.00 -1.10
C SER A 302 10.77 12.44 -0.80
N ALA A 303 10.72 13.30 -1.82
CA ALA A 303 10.25 14.68 -1.67
C ALA A 303 8.77 14.80 -1.25
N GLY A 304 8.00 13.72 -1.38
CA GLY A 304 6.60 13.65 -0.92
C GLY A 304 5.98 12.31 -1.23
N MET A 305 4.86 12.03 -0.55
CA MET A 305 4.02 10.86 -0.77
C MET A 305 2.55 11.25 -0.64
N PHE A 306 1.76 10.95 -1.65
CA PHE A 306 0.30 11.03 -1.56
C PHE A 306 -0.19 9.96 -0.59
N ARG A 307 -0.79 10.34 0.54
CA ARG A 307 -1.20 9.40 1.57
C ARG A 307 -2.40 9.89 2.37
N GLY A 308 -3.12 8.97 2.98
CA GLY A 308 -4.22 9.30 3.88
C GLY A 308 -4.60 8.13 4.77
N TYR A 309 -5.29 8.45 5.85
CA TYR A 309 -5.87 7.47 6.76
C TYR A 309 -7.29 7.84 7.16
N ILE A 310 -8.07 6.83 7.49
CA ILE A 310 -9.34 6.93 8.20
C ILE A 310 -9.46 5.75 9.17
N TYR A 311 -9.82 6.02 10.41
CA TYR A 311 -10.11 4.98 11.39
C TYR A 311 -11.28 5.37 12.28
N LYS A 312 -11.91 4.39 12.90
CA LYS A 312 -12.96 4.58 13.89
C LYS A 312 -12.53 4.05 15.23
N GLU A 313 -12.67 4.86 16.26
CA GLU A 313 -12.30 4.58 17.61
C GLU A 313 -13.33 5.19 18.55
N GLU A 314 -13.87 4.40 19.50
CA GLU A 314 -14.92 4.84 20.44
C GLU A 314 -16.12 5.54 19.77
N GLY A 315 -16.52 5.03 18.59
CA GLY A 315 -17.63 5.57 17.81
C GLY A 315 -17.32 6.85 17.04
N LYS A 316 -16.10 7.41 17.15
CA LYS A 316 -15.66 8.60 16.44
C LYS A 316 -14.80 8.22 15.23
N VAL A 317 -14.95 8.95 14.16
CA VAL A 317 -14.14 8.82 12.95
C VAL A 317 -13.04 9.87 12.95
N HIS A 318 -11.82 9.43 12.64
CA HIS A 318 -10.62 10.25 12.50
C HIS A 318 -10.04 10.08 11.12
N GLU A 319 -9.77 11.17 10.42
CA GLU A 319 -9.26 11.12 9.05
C GLU A 319 -8.28 12.25 8.74
N ALA A 320 -7.31 11.96 7.90
CA ALA A 320 -6.42 12.97 7.36
C ALA A 320 -5.84 12.52 6.01
N VAL A 321 -5.47 13.50 5.19
CA VAL A 321 -4.79 13.32 3.91
C VAL A 321 -3.57 14.23 3.82
N GLY A 322 -2.54 13.83 3.07
CA GLY A 322 -1.32 14.60 2.93
C GLY A 322 -0.51 14.25 1.68
N MET A 323 0.39 15.16 1.33
CA MET A 323 1.32 15.01 0.20
C MET A 323 2.77 15.23 0.62
N PHE A 324 3.00 16.14 1.57
CA PHE A 324 4.30 16.50 2.14
C PHE A 324 4.36 16.05 3.59
N GLN A 325 5.24 16.63 4.41
CA GLN A 325 5.36 16.21 5.82
C GLN A 325 4.05 16.39 6.59
N ASP A 326 3.37 17.52 6.37
CA ASP A 326 2.13 17.82 7.07
C ASP A 326 0.92 17.07 6.48
N MET A 327 -0.02 16.71 7.36
CA MET A 327 -1.30 16.12 7.03
C MET A 327 -2.41 17.13 7.27
N VAL A 328 -3.43 17.14 6.41
CA VAL A 328 -4.66 17.91 6.60
C VAL A 328 -5.65 17.03 7.36
N VAL A 329 -5.82 17.30 8.64
CA VAL A 329 -6.80 16.63 9.51
C VAL A 329 -8.18 17.23 9.24
N LYS A 330 -9.20 16.38 9.18
CA LYS A 330 -10.61 16.76 8.94
C LYS A 330 -11.51 16.50 10.14
#